data_49dcfcb325c191f71fb9d9bd5927c90f
#
_entry.id   49dcfcb325c191f71fb9d9bd5927c90f
#
_cell.length_a   1.000
_cell.length_b   1.000
_cell.length_c   1.000
_cell.angle_alpha   90.00
_cell.angle_beta   90.00
_cell.angle_gamma   90.00
#
_symmetry.space_group_name_H-M   'P 1'
#
loop_
_entity.id
_entity.type
_entity.pdbx_description
1 polymer ?
#
loop_
_entity_poly.entity_id
_entity_poly.type
_entity_poly.pdbx_seq_one_letter_code
_entity_poly.pdbx_strand_id
1 'polypeptide(L)'
;ASRDINQPAASPQQPNLPRNPLFGEITQQESSAASNYQSLQARLQQRLTAGLSLLGSYTFGKSIDNASGIFSSTGDPNYPQNSFNLAAERGRSGFDVRHRFSLSYSYDLPFGKNLNGAAKALLAGWQTFGVITLQTGRPFTVALLPEFDNSNTGISNLGFLGNDRPNLVGQGRLDNPTVEDRKSTRLNS
;
A
#
# COMPACT_ATOMS: atom_id res chain seq x y z
N ALA A 1 1.02 9.71 14.63
CA ALA A 1 0.27 8.46 14.82
C ALA A 1 -0.96 8.71 15.68
N SER A 2 -1.99 7.91 15.49
CA SER A 2 -3.18 7.88 16.35
C SER A 2 -3.12 6.61 17.19
N ARG A 3 -3.56 6.69 18.46
CA ARG A 3 -3.68 5.52 19.36
C ARG A 3 -4.79 5.73 20.39
N ASP A 4 -5.30 4.64 20.93
CA ASP A 4 -6.23 4.66 22.04
C ASP A 4 -5.47 4.64 23.39
N ILE A 5 -5.52 5.72 24.14
CA ILE A 5 -4.87 5.80 25.46
C ILE A 5 -5.69 5.13 26.56
N ASN A 6 -6.93 4.75 26.28
CA ASN A 6 -7.82 4.03 27.20
C ASN A 6 -7.94 2.53 26.83
N GLN A 7 -7.15 2.05 25.87
CA GLN A 7 -7.15 0.66 25.42
C GLN A 7 -6.96 -0.30 26.61
N PRO A 8 -7.78 -1.36 26.74
CA PRO A 8 -7.57 -2.39 27.74
C PRO A 8 -6.25 -3.11 27.56
N ALA A 9 -5.72 -3.72 28.59
CA ALA A 9 -4.59 -4.64 28.46
C ALA A 9 -5.04 -5.90 27.72
N ALA A 10 -4.15 -6.48 26.90
CA ALA A 10 -4.45 -7.72 26.22
C ALA A 10 -4.75 -8.84 27.22
N SER A 11 -5.91 -9.48 27.10
CA SER A 11 -6.35 -10.56 27.99
C SER A 11 -7.35 -11.47 27.27
N PRO A 12 -7.20 -12.79 27.38
CA PRO A 12 -8.20 -13.71 26.86
C PRO A 12 -9.45 -13.78 27.74
N GLN A 13 -9.47 -13.11 28.90
CA GLN A 13 -10.58 -13.14 29.84
C GLN A 13 -11.56 -12.00 29.56
N GLN A 14 -12.83 -12.31 29.63
CA GLN A 14 -13.94 -11.35 29.47
C GLN A 14 -14.63 -11.13 30.84
N PRO A 15 -15.17 -9.93 31.11
CA PRO A 15 -15.07 -8.73 30.29
C PRO A 15 -13.70 -8.06 30.42
N ASN A 16 -13.15 -7.59 29.29
CA ASN A 16 -11.92 -6.80 29.31
C ASN A 16 -12.29 -5.32 29.37
N LEU A 17 -12.05 -4.72 30.54
CA LEU A 17 -12.44 -3.33 30.77
C LEU A 17 -11.33 -2.37 30.32
N PRO A 18 -11.70 -1.20 29.76
CA PRO A 18 -10.75 -0.16 29.46
C PRO A 18 -10.05 0.33 30.73
N ARG A 19 -8.89 0.96 30.60
CA ARG A 19 -8.10 1.46 31.76
C ARG A 19 -8.90 2.39 32.65
N ASN A 20 -9.71 3.24 32.06
CA ASN A 20 -10.72 4.01 32.79
C ASN A 20 -12.11 3.55 32.34
N PRO A 21 -12.83 2.79 33.17
CA PRO A 21 -14.13 2.24 32.80
C PRO A 21 -15.25 3.29 32.68
N LEU A 22 -14.99 4.54 33.07
CA LEU A 22 -15.95 5.65 32.92
C LEU A 22 -15.98 6.20 31.50
N PHE A 23 -14.97 5.85 30.69
CA PHE A 23 -14.86 6.31 29.31
C PHE A 23 -14.71 5.11 28.38
N GLY A 24 -15.16 5.28 27.12
CA GLY A 24 -14.87 4.38 26.03
C GLY A 24 -13.47 4.62 25.46
N GLU A 25 -13.32 4.44 24.16
CA GLU A 25 -12.09 4.77 23.44
C GLU A 25 -11.74 6.26 23.60
N ILE A 26 -10.46 6.53 23.87
CA ILE A 26 -9.90 7.89 23.90
C ILE A 26 -8.77 7.96 22.87
N THR A 27 -9.12 8.41 21.67
CA THR A 27 -8.13 8.55 20.59
C THR A 27 -7.23 9.76 20.81
N GLN A 28 -5.94 9.51 20.99
CA GLN A 28 -4.91 10.53 21.05
C GLN A 28 -4.15 10.58 19.74
N GLN A 29 -3.90 11.79 19.24
CA GLN A 29 -2.98 12.03 18.13
C GLN A 29 -1.67 12.58 18.64
N GLU A 30 -0.56 12.01 18.20
CA GLU A 30 0.77 12.39 18.67
C GLU A 30 1.82 12.27 17.55
N SER A 31 2.93 12.99 17.73
CA SER A 31 4.08 12.96 16.80
C SER A 31 5.04 11.81 17.13
N SER A 32 4.53 10.58 17.19
CA SER A 32 5.31 9.36 17.47
C SER A 32 5.55 8.50 16.22
N ALA A 33 5.05 8.93 15.06
CA ALA A 33 5.27 8.22 13.80
C ALA A 33 6.73 8.35 13.35
N ALA A 34 7.31 7.23 12.94
CA ALA A 34 8.64 7.16 12.36
C ALA A 34 8.57 6.38 11.05
N SER A 35 9.20 6.91 10.01
CA SER A 35 9.30 6.23 8.71
C SER A 35 10.72 6.28 8.17
N ASN A 36 11.09 5.27 7.40
CA ASN A 36 12.36 5.19 6.71
C ASN A 36 12.10 4.71 5.28
N TYR A 37 12.59 5.49 4.31
CA TYR A 37 12.53 5.16 2.89
C TYR A 37 13.92 5.08 2.31
N GLN A 38 14.21 4.00 1.60
CA GLN A 38 15.44 3.79 0.86
C GLN A 38 15.11 3.38 -0.57
N SER A 39 15.77 3.96 -1.55
CA SER A 39 15.56 3.59 -2.94
C SER A 39 16.81 3.71 -3.79
N LEU A 40 16.90 2.83 -4.78
CA LEU A 40 17.78 2.94 -5.93
C LEU A 40 16.92 3.42 -7.11
N GLN A 41 17.37 4.50 -7.76
CA GLN A 41 16.68 5.06 -8.93
C GLN A 41 17.63 5.07 -10.12
N ALA A 42 17.14 4.59 -11.26
CA ALA A 42 17.84 4.66 -12.54
C ALA A 42 16.95 5.38 -13.56
N ARG A 43 17.57 6.24 -14.35
CA ARG A 43 16.90 6.97 -15.44
C ARG A 43 17.73 6.88 -16.70
N LEU A 44 17.08 6.51 -17.80
CA LEU A 44 17.66 6.48 -19.14
C LEU A 44 16.84 7.40 -20.05
N GLN A 45 17.51 8.30 -20.72
CA GLN A 45 16.90 9.14 -21.74
C GLN A 45 17.67 8.98 -23.04
N GLN A 46 16.96 8.64 -24.12
CA GLN A 46 17.54 8.41 -25.44
C GLN A 46 16.69 9.12 -26.50
N ARG A 47 17.37 9.85 -27.36
CA ARG A 47 16.78 10.38 -28.61
C ARG A 47 17.41 9.62 -29.77
N LEU A 48 16.57 8.95 -30.54
CA LEU A 48 17.00 8.15 -31.69
C LEU A 48 16.80 8.96 -32.98
N THR A 49 17.61 8.65 -33.98
CA THR A 49 17.73 9.40 -35.24
C THR A 49 16.43 9.40 -36.09
N ALA A 50 15.52 8.46 -35.84
CA ALA A 50 14.25 8.31 -36.59
C ALA A 50 13.08 9.09 -35.99
N GLY A 51 13.32 10.10 -35.17
CA GLY A 51 12.25 10.87 -34.52
C GLY A 51 11.64 10.16 -33.29
N LEU A 52 12.30 9.11 -32.76
CA LEU A 52 11.87 8.42 -31.56
C LEU A 52 12.63 8.94 -30.36
N SER A 53 11.90 9.39 -29.34
CA SER A 53 12.44 9.75 -28.03
C SER A 53 11.90 8.81 -26.96
N LEU A 54 12.78 8.30 -26.13
CA LEU A 54 12.46 7.39 -25.03
C LEU A 54 12.98 7.97 -23.71
N LEU A 55 12.17 7.87 -22.69
CA LEU A 55 12.55 8.18 -21.32
C LEU A 55 12.08 7.04 -20.41
N GLY A 56 13.01 6.21 -20.00
CA GLY A 56 12.80 5.12 -19.04
C GLY A 56 13.22 5.55 -17.64
N SER A 57 12.43 5.24 -16.63
CA SER A 57 12.80 5.37 -15.22
C SER A 57 12.44 4.10 -14.46
N TYR A 58 13.33 3.69 -13.59
CA TYR A 58 13.13 2.54 -12.72
C TYR A 58 13.47 2.90 -11.29
N THR A 59 12.59 2.53 -10.38
CA THR A 59 12.79 2.70 -8.95
C THR A 59 12.64 1.36 -8.26
N PHE A 60 13.67 1.00 -7.49
CA PHE A 60 13.62 -0.09 -6.53
C PHE A 60 13.66 0.52 -5.14
N GLY A 61 12.56 0.41 -4.37
CA GLY A 61 12.44 1.09 -3.10
C GLY A 61 11.89 0.20 -1.99
N LYS A 62 12.07 0.65 -0.75
CA LYS A 62 11.48 0.05 0.44
C LYS A 62 11.12 1.14 1.41
N SER A 63 9.85 1.17 1.82
CA SER A 63 9.35 2.04 2.88
C SER A 63 8.93 1.19 4.08
N ILE A 64 9.41 1.59 5.25
CA ILE A 64 9.06 0.98 6.54
C ILE A 64 8.62 2.09 7.47
N ASP A 65 7.49 1.93 8.11
CA ASP A 65 7.00 2.85 9.11
C ASP A 65 6.34 2.11 10.29
N ASN A 66 5.89 2.86 11.28
CA ASN A 66 5.05 2.39 12.36
C ASN A 66 3.65 3.00 12.33
N ALA A 67 3.37 3.86 11.33
CA ALA A 67 2.05 4.43 11.08
C ALA A 67 2.00 4.96 9.65
N SER A 68 1.30 4.27 8.77
CA SER A 68 1.19 4.65 7.34
C SER A 68 0.12 5.70 7.08
N GLY A 69 -0.79 5.95 8.01
CA GLY A 69 -1.84 6.97 7.95
C GLY A 69 -1.59 8.12 8.92
N ILE A 70 -2.07 9.32 8.56
CA ILE A 70 -2.00 10.51 9.44
C ILE A 70 -3.14 10.47 10.45
N PHE A 71 -4.33 10.11 9.99
CA PHE A 71 -5.53 9.94 10.81
C PHE A 71 -5.99 8.49 10.66
N SER A 72 -6.04 7.80 11.76
CA SER A 72 -6.58 6.46 11.84
C SER A 72 -7.44 6.36 13.08
N SER A 73 -8.44 5.52 13.03
CA SER A 73 -9.38 5.23 14.10
C SER A 73 -9.48 3.73 14.29
N THR A 74 -10.11 3.31 15.35
CA THR A 74 -10.39 1.89 15.60
C THR A 74 -11.05 1.23 14.39
N GLY A 75 -10.54 0.08 13.99
CA GLY A 75 -10.96 -0.63 12.78
C GLY A 75 -10.17 -0.26 11.52
N ASP A 76 -9.32 0.77 11.55
CA ASP A 76 -8.40 1.09 10.47
C ASP A 76 -7.14 0.21 10.60
N PRO A 77 -6.69 -0.49 9.54
CA PRO A 77 -5.46 -1.30 9.57
C PRO A 77 -4.19 -0.51 9.90
N ASN A 78 -4.23 0.81 9.85
CA ASN A 78 -3.14 1.70 10.29
C ASN A 78 -3.24 2.08 11.78
N TYR A 79 -4.30 1.71 12.48
CA TYR A 79 -4.43 1.91 13.92
C TYR A 79 -3.63 0.82 14.65
N PRO A 80 -2.89 1.17 15.71
CA PRO A 80 -2.03 0.19 16.38
C PRO A 80 -2.83 -0.93 17.04
N GLN A 81 -2.38 -2.15 16.90
CA GLN A 81 -2.91 -3.31 17.60
C GLN A 81 -2.75 -3.17 19.12
N ASN A 82 -1.61 -2.62 19.55
CA ASN A 82 -1.33 -2.30 20.93
C ASN A 82 -0.87 -0.83 21.04
N SER A 83 -1.76 0.02 21.55
CA SER A 83 -1.50 1.44 21.72
C SER A 83 -0.35 1.79 22.66
N PHE A 84 0.10 0.84 23.46
CA PHE A 84 1.22 1.00 24.41
C PHE A 84 2.54 0.39 23.93
N ASN A 85 2.52 -0.26 22.73
CA ASN A 85 3.72 -0.80 22.10
C ASN A 85 3.77 -0.48 20.61
N LEU A 86 3.93 0.80 20.29
CA LEU A 86 4.01 1.27 18.90
C LEU A 86 5.25 0.74 18.15
N ALA A 87 6.26 0.26 18.86
CA ALA A 87 7.42 -0.35 18.23
C ALA A 87 7.07 -1.68 17.51
N ALA A 88 6.09 -2.42 18.00
CA ALA A 88 5.58 -3.64 17.39
C ALA A 88 4.84 -3.38 16.05
N GLU A 89 4.39 -2.14 15.82
CA GLU A 89 3.71 -1.75 14.58
C GLU A 89 4.66 -1.55 13.41
N ARG A 90 5.99 -1.59 13.66
CA ARG A 90 6.98 -1.35 12.61
C ARG A 90 6.92 -2.41 11.52
N GLY A 91 6.50 -2.02 10.35
CA GLY A 91 6.30 -2.89 9.20
C GLY A 91 6.49 -2.17 7.87
N ARG A 92 6.16 -2.87 6.77
CA ARG A 92 6.13 -2.23 5.45
C ARG A 92 4.99 -1.21 5.41
N SER A 93 5.31 0.00 4.95
CA SER A 93 4.32 1.06 4.78
C SER A 93 3.19 0.62 3.84
N GLY A 94 1.97 0.98 4.15
CA GLY A 94 0.80 0.65 3.32
C GLY A 94 0.86 1.19 1.88
N PHE A 95 1.73 2.16 1.64
CA PHE A 95 2.00 2.74 0.31
C PHE A 95 3.31 2.24 -0.32
N ASP A 96 4.01 1.27 0.28
CA ASP A 96 5.28 0.74 -0.24
C ASP A 96 5.08 0.06 -1.60
N VAL A 97 5.79 0.56 -2.60
CA VAL A 97 5.87 -0.04 -3.95
C VAL A 97 7.32 -0.44 -4.19
N ARG A 98 7.58 -1.75 -4.17
CA ARG A 98 8.94 -2.28 -4.25
C ARG A 98 9.62 -1.98 -5.59
N HIS A 99 8.91 -2.18 -6.69
CA HIS A 99 9.41 -1.98 -8.04
C HIS A 99 8.45 -1.09 -8.80
N ARG A 100 8.97 -0.04 -9.40
CA ARG A 100 8.23 0.83 -10.30
C ARG A 100 9.07 1.12 -11.53
N PHE A 101 8.54 0.79 -12.70
CA PHE A 101 9.10 1.13 -13.99
C PHE A 101 8.14 2.06 -14.72
N SER A 102 8.65 3.11 -15.31
CA SER A 102 7.88 4.02 -16.16
C SER A 102 8.65 4.30 -17.43
N LEU A 103 7.98 4.15 -18.57
CA LEU A 103 8.52 4.42 -19.90
C LEU A 103 7.61 5.46 -20.57
N SER A 104 8.17 6.61 -20.89
CA SER A 104 7.54 7.61 -21.75
C SER A 104 8.18 7.53 -23.12
N TYR A 105 7.37 7.58 -24.16
CA TYR A 105 7.85 7.61 -25.53
C TYR A 105 7.13 8.70 -26.35
N SER A 106 7.84 9.23 -27.32
CA SER A 106 7.33 10.12 -28.36
C SER A 106 7.95 9.70 -29.66
N TYR A 107 7.14 9.49 -30.69
CA TYR A 107 7.58 9.02 -31.99
C TYR A 107 6.92 9.81 -33.12
N ASP A 108 7.74 10.48 -33.91
CA ASP A 108 7.34 11.14 -35.14
C ASP A 108 7.19 10.10 -36.25
N LEU A 109 5.96 9.85 -36.67
CA LEU A 109 5.68 8.83 -37.66
C LEU A 109 6.27 9.25 -39.03
N PRO A 110 7.02 8.36 -39.68
CA PRO A 110 7.70 8.70 -40.94
C PRO A 110 6.76 8.80 -42.14
N PHE A 111 5.47 8.56 -41.93
CA PHE A 111 4.48 8.55 -43.01
C PHE A 111 4.34 9.91 -43.71
N GLY A 112 4.16 9.87 -45.00
CA GLY A 112 3.85 11.05 -45.77
C GLY A 112 4.99 12.03 -46.05
N LYS A 113 6.23 11.76 -45.55
CA LYS A 113 7.38 12.66 -45.76
C LYS A 113 7.73 12.85 -47.24
N ASN A 114 7.49 11.84 -48.07
CA ASN A 114 7.80 11.83 -49.51
C ASN A 114 6.55 12.10 -50.39
N LEU A 115 5.41 12.43 -49.77
CA LEU A 115 4.17 12.75 -50.50
C LEU A 115 4.07 14.24 -50.83
N ASN A 116 3.33 14.57 -51.84
CA ASN A 116 3.04 15.95 -52.29
C ASN A 116 1.54 16.26 -52.27
N GLY A 117 1.19 17.55 -52.25
CA GLY A 117 -0.19 18.01 -52.33
C GLY A 117 -1.06 17.60 -51.14
N ALA A 118 -2.33 17.31 -51.38
CA ALA A 118 -3.31 17.00 -50.36
C ALA A 118 -2.99 15.74 -49.56
N ALA A 119 -2.37 14.74 -50.18
CA ALA A 119 -1.96 13.51 -49.50
C ALA A 119 -0.88 13.79 -48.42
N LYS A 120 0.05 14.69 -48.66
CA LYS A 120 1.01 15.15 -47.66
C LYS A 120 0.34 15.87 -46.50
N ALA A 121 -0.62 16.72 -46.76
CA ALA A 121 -1.33 17.47 -45.73
C ALA A 121 -2.14 16.55 -44.78
N LEU A 122 -2.62 15.41 -45.27
CA LEU A 122 -3.40 14.47 -44.51
C LEU A 122 -2.53 13.41 -43.76
N LEU A 123 -1.41 12.99 -44.36
CA LEU A 123 -0.64 11.83 -43.89
C LEU A 123 0.72 12.19 -43.25
N ALA A 124 1.22 13.42 -43.46
CA ALA A 124 2.49 13.85 -42.89
C ALA A 124 2.31 14.53 -41.51
N GLY A 125 3.35 14.43 -40.69
CA GLY A 125 3.40 15.17 -39.44
C GLY A 125 2.66 14.53 -38.24
N TRP A 126 2.28 13.28 -38.38
CA TRP A 126 1.69 12.57 -37.24
C TRP A 126 2.75 12.19 -36.21
N GLN A 127 2.40 12.38 -34.94
CA GLN A 127 3.20 12.01 -33.81
C GLN A 127 2.38 11.13 -32.87
N THR A 128 2.99 10.07 -32.33
CA THR A 128 2.41 9.27 -31.26
C THR A 128 3.25 9.42 -30.00
N PHE A 129 2.59 9.49 -28.87
CA PHE A 129 3.23 9.55 -27.57
C PHE A 129 2.44 8.76 -26.55
N GLY A 130 3.12 8.29 -25.51
CA GLY A 130 2.46 7.55 -24.46
C GLY A 130 3.36 7.35 -23.23
N VAL A 131 2.72 6.92 -22.14
CA VAL A 131 3.38 6.56 -20.90
C VAL A 131 2.90 5.18 -20.46
N ILE A 132 3.85 4.29 -20.21
CA ILE A 132 3.61 2.94 -19.69
C ILE A 132 4.17 2.93 -18.28
N THR A 133 3.36 2.53 -17.29
CA THR A 133 3.81 2.35 -15.90
C THR A 133 3.52 0.94 -15.44
N LEU A 134 4.56 0.25 -14.99
CA LEU A 134 4.49 -1.08 -14.39
C LEU A 134 4.98 -0.99 -12.94
N GLN A 135 4.22 -1.54 -12.01
CA GLN A 135 4.61 -1.52 -10.61
C GLN A 135 4.12 -2.76 -9.86
N THR A 136 4.83 -3.09 -8.77
CA THR A 136 4.38 -4.14 -7.84
C THR A 136 3.18 -3.67 -7.04
N GLY A 137 2.37 -4.61 -6.57
CA GLY A 137 1.26 -4.34 -5.66
C GLY A 137 1.72 -3.72 -4.34
N ARG A 138 0.83 -2.97 -3.71
CA ARG A 138 1.02 -2.45 -2.36
C ARG A 138 0.78 -3.55 -1.32
N PRO A 139 1.42 -3.49 -0.14
CA PRO A 139 1.06 -4.35 0.97
C PRO A 139 -0.38 -4.07 1.42
N PHE A 140 -1.01 -5.08 1.97
CA PHE A 140 -2.28 -4.95 2.68
C PHE A 140 -2.15 -5.62 4.04
N THR A 141 -2.89 -5.14 5.01
CA THR A 141 -2.94 -5.71 6.36
C THR A 141 -4.15 -6.62 6.48
N VAL A 142 -3.94 -7.82 6.98
CA VAL A 142 -5.02 -8.74 7.33
C VAL A 142 -5.38 -8.48 8.79
N ALA A 143 -6.65 -8.25 9.08
CA ALA A 143 -7.17 -8.06 10.42
C ALA A 143 -8.10 -9.22 10.79
N LEU A 144 -8.19 -9.51 12.07
CA LEU A 144 -9.14 -10.48 12.61
C LEU A 144 -10.54 -9.85 12.68
N LEU A 145 -11.56 -10.67 12.48
CA LEU A 145 -12.91 -10.28 12.86
C LEU A 145 -13.03 -10.27 14.39
N PRO A 146 -13.92 -9.43 14.95
CA PRO A 146 -14.07 -9.28 16.39
C PRO A 146 -14.34 -10.57 17.15
N GLU A 147 -15.08 -11.48 16.54
CA GLU A 147 -15.40 -12.79 17.11
C GLU A 147 -14.19 -13.71 17.28
N PHE A 148 -13.07 -13.41 16.58
CA PHE A 148 -11.82 -14.18 16.65
C PHE A 148 -10.72 -13.44 17.40
N ASP A 149 -11.03 -12.27 17.97
CA ASP A 149 -10.08 -11.50 18.76
C ASP A 149 -9.97 -12.07 20.19
N ASN A 150 -8.88 -12.81 20.42
CA ASN A 150 -8.57 -13.36 21.73
C ASN A 150 -7.81 -12.38 22.64
N SER A 151 -7.36 -11.24 22.11
CA SER A 151 -6.64 -10.24 22.90
C SER A 151 -7.61 -9.35 23.68
N ASN A 152 -8.81 -9.19 23.16
CA ASN A 152 -9.85 -8.29 23.68
C ASN A 152 -9.36 -6.83 23.81
N THR A 153 -8.35 -6.46 23.03
CA THR A 153 -7.84 -5.09 22.92
C THR A 153 -8.46 -4.36 21.73
N GLY A 154 -8.91 -5.12 20.75
CA GLY A 154 -9.57 -4.61 19.58
C GLY A 154 -10.98 -4.17 19.90
N ILE A 155 -11.24 -2.93 19.77
CA ILE A 155 -12.52 -2.36 20.07
C ILE A 155 -13.38 -2.45 18.85
N SER A 156 -14.10 -3.51 18.71
CA SER A 156 -15.12 -3.59 17.70
C SER A 156 -16.53 -3.47 18.26
N ASN A 157 -16.71 -2.68 19.28
CA ASN A 157 -18.05 -2.31 19.78
C ASN A 157 -18.92 -1.64 18.69
N LEU A 158 -18.33 -1.26 17.56
CA LEU A 158 -19.02 -0.65 16.43
C LEU A 158 -19.24 -1.62 15.25
N GLY A 159 -18.95 -2.92 15.39
CA GLY A 159 -19.16 -3.91 14.34
C GLY A 159 -18.23 -3.82 13.13
N PHE A 160 -17.14 -3.06 13.25
CA PHE A 160 -16.09 -2.99 12.26
C PHE A 160 -14.96 -3.97 12.56
N LEU A 161 -14.07 -4.16 11.57
CA LEU A 161 -12.90 -5.03 11.72
C LEU A 161 -12.05 -4.58 12.91
N GLY A 162 -11.62 -5.53 13.75
CA GLY A 162 -10.67 -5.27 14.81
C GLY A 162 -9.30 -4.83 14.28
N ASN A 163 -8.46 -4.26 15.15
CA ASN A 163 -7.10 -3.89 14.78
C ASN A 163 -6.13 -5.06 14.91
N ASP A 164 -6.54 -6.14 15.54
CA ASP A 164 -5.71 -7.30 15.78
C ASP A 164 -5.43 -8.07 14.50
N ARG A 165 -4.22 -8.54 14.39
CA ARG A 165 -3.70 -9.26 13.25
C ARG A 165 -3.53 -10.74 13.57
N PRO A 166 -3.85 -11.65 12.63
CA PRO A 166 -3.64 -13.06 12.83
C PRO A 166 -2.14 -13.39 12.92
N ASN A 167 -1.83 -14.43 13.67
CA ASN A 167 -0.47 -14.96 13.71
C ASN A 167 -0.13 -15.63 12.37
N LEU A 168 1.05 -15.35 11.84
CA LEU A 168 1.55 -16.00 10.64
C LEU A 168 2.07 -17.40 11.00
N VAL A 169 1.33 -18.44 10.63
CA VAL A 169 1.71 -19.86 10.88
C VAL A 169 2.40 -20.52 9.70
N GLY A 170 2.59 -19.82 8.59
CA GLY A 170 3.23 -20.32 7.36
C GLY A 170 3.83 -19.20 6.54
N GLN A 171 4.33 -19.52 5.33
CA GLN A 171 4.99 -18.52 4.49
C GLN A 171 4.03 -17.46 3.93
N GLY A 172 2.73 -17.62 4.05
CA GLY A 172 1.72 -16.67 3.55
C GLY A 172 1.77 -16.42 2.04
N ARG A 173 2.63 -17.15 1.33
CA ARG A 173 2.80 -17.05 -0.13
C ARG A 173 2.24 -18.29 -0.78
N LEU A 174 1.37 -18.11 -1.75
CA LEU A 174 0.90 -19.19 -2.61
C LEU A 174 1.89 -19.38 -3.76
N ASP A 175 2.31 -20.61 -4.02
CA ASP A 175 3.25 -20.92 -5.11
C ASP A 175 2.60 -20.68 -6.48
N ASN A 176 1.30 -20.95 -6.62
CA ASN A 176 0.52 -20.74 -7.84
C ASN A 176 -0.81 -20.03 -7.51
N PRO A 177 -0.80 -18.70 -7.30
CA PRO A 177 -2.02 -17.99 -6.94
C PRO A 177 -3.03 -17.97 -8.09
N THR A 178 -4.24 -18.45 -7.86
CA THR A 178 -5.35 -18.37 -8.81
C THR A 178 -6.26 -17.17 -8.54
N VAL A 179 -7.17 -16.87 -9.48
CA VAL A 179 -8.16 -15.80 -9.28
C VAL A 179 -9.13 -16.14 -8.14
N GLU A 180 -9.37 -17.43 -7.91
CA GLU A 180 -10.23 -17.92 -6.82
C GLU A 180 -9.57 -17.73 -5.45
N ASP A 181 -8.25 -17.85 -5.36
CA ASP A 181 -7.50 -17.60 -4.12
C ASP A 181 -7.63 -16.15 -3.64
N ARG A 182 -7.91 -15.21 -4.53
CA ARG A 182 -8.21 -13.82 -4.16
C ARG A 182 -9.56 -13.64 -3.49
N LYS A 183 -10.50 -14.58 -3.75
CA LYS A 183 -11.87 -14.55 -3.21
C LYS A 183 -12.01 -15.39 -1.95
N SER A 184 -11.13 -16.37 -1.76
CA SER A 184 -11.14 -17.27 -0.62
C SER A 184 -9.88 -17.03 0.22
N THR A 185 -9.85 -15.97 1.00
CA THR A 185 -8.93 -15.90 2.14
C THR A 185 -9.47 -16.87 3.18
N ARG A 186 -9.35 -18.17 2.94
CA ARG A 186 -9.55 -19.17 3.98
C ARG A 186 -8.36 -19.09 4.89
N LEU A 187 -8.49 -18.32 5.93
CA LEU A 187 -7.72 -18.51 7.14
C LEU A 187 -8.14 -19.88 7.67
N ASN A 188 -7.34 -20.90 7.44
CA ASN A 188 -7.54 -22.18 8.10
C ASN A 188 -7.32 -21.92 9.58
N SER A 189 -8.42 -21.95 10.31
CA SER A 189 -8.47 -21.99 11.77
C SER A 189 -7.86 -23.29 12.29
#